data_8cc880a9d461fdfc02351034d3369a5c
#
_entry.id   8cc880a9d461fdfc02351034d3369a5c
#
_cell.length_a   1.000
_cell.length_b   1.000
_cell.length_c   1.000
_cell.angle_alpha   90.00
_cell.angle_beta   90.00
_cell.angle_gamma   90.00
#
_symmetry.space_group_name_H-M   'P 1'
#
loop_
_entity.id
_entity.type
_entity.pdbx_description
1 polymer ?
#
loop_
_entity_poly.entity_id
_entity_poly.type
_entity_poly.pdbx_seq_one_letter_code
_entity_poly.pdbx_strand_id
1 'polypeptide(L)'
;MNHLGTREIATERLTLRRFEIEDAENMFYNWANDPEVTKYLTWPAHESVDTTETILKEWISKYDEKDFYQWAIELNDLEQPIGTISAIKIDERVESVEIGYCIGKRFWN
;
A
#
# COMPACT_ATOMS: atom_id res chain seq x y z
N MET A 1 22.12 -6.61 -2.55
CA MET A 1 20.73 -6.91 -2.17
C MET A 1 20.01 -7.61 -3.31
N ASN A 2 19.32 -8.70 -3.02
CA ASN A 2 18.54 -9.41 -4.03
C ASN A 2 17.09 -8.93 -3.98
N HIS A 3 16.62 -8.33 -5.06
CA HIS A 3 15.25 -7.85 -5.15
C HIS A 3 14.33 -8.96 -5.65
N LEU A 4 13.27 -9.22 -4.90
CA LEU A 4 12.30 -10.26 -5.22
C LEU A 4 10.94 -9.70 -5.66
N GLY A 5 10.80 -8.37 -5.62
CA GLY A 5 9.54 -7.71 -5.94
C GLY A 5 8.53 -7.81 -4.80
N THR A 6 7.32 -7.39 -5.08
CA THR A 6 6.23 -7.41 -4.09
C THR A 6 5.62 -8.81 -4.04
N ARG A 7 5.99 -9.58 -3.02
CA ARG A 7 5.53 -10.96 -2.84
C ARG A 7 4.55 -11.04 -1.68
N GLU A 8 3.58 -11.94 -1.78
CA GLU A 8 2.59 -12.11 -0.73
C GLU A 8 3.21 -12.65 0.54
N ILE A 9 2.85 -12.06 1.68
CA ILE A 9 3.27 -12.50 3.01
C ILE A 9 2.01 -12.63 3.87
N ALA A 10 1.75 -13.83 4.35
CA ALA A 10 0.57 -14.08 5.17
C ALA A 10 0.95 -14.33 6.62
N THR A 11 0.20 -13.70 7.54
CA THR A 11 0.30 -13.96 8.97
C THR A 11 -1.06 -14.40 9.47
N GLU A 12 -1.16 -14.71 10.76
CA GLU A 12 -2.41 -15.16 11.35
C GLU A 12 -3.56 -14.17 11.18
N ARG A 13 -3.26 -12.86 11.28
CA ARG A 13 -4.28 -11.81 11.27
C ARG A 13 -4.26 -10.96 10.00
N LEU A 14 -3.11 -10.85 9.35
CA LEU A 14 -2.90 -9.97 8.22
C LEU A 14 -2.31 -10.71 7.03
N THR A 15 -2.66 -10.24 5.85
CA THR A 15 -2.03 -10.66 4.61
C THR A 15 -1.48 -9.41 3.92
N LEU A 16 -0.20 -9.44 3.58
CA LEU A 16 0.42 -8.41 2.75
C LEU A 16 0.44 -8.97 1.34
N ARG A 17 -0.24 -8.30 0.42
CA ARG A 17 -0.37 -8.77 -0.95
C ARG A 17 -0.28 -7.62 -1.93
N ARG A 18 -0.20 -7.94 -3.21
CA ARG A 18 -0.25 -6.91 -4.24
C ARG A 18 -1.66 -6.30 -4.28
N PHE A 19 -1.73 -5.03 -4.64
CA PHE A 19 -3.02 -4.40 -4.89
C PHE A 19 -3.62 -4.92 -6.20
N GLU A 20 -4.94 -4.94 -6.24
CA GLU A 20 -5.72 -5.23 -7.43
C GLU A 20 -6.61 -4.02 -7.71
N ILE A 21 -7.09 -3.87 -8.95
CA ILE A 21 -7.91 -2.70 -9.29
C ILE A 21 -9.22 -2.68 -8.49
N GLU A 22 -9.73 -3.84 -8.11
CA GLU A 22 -10.93 -3.97 -7.30
C GLU A 22 -10.77 -3.41 -5.89
N ASP A 23 -9.52 -3.17 -5.46
CA ASP A 23 -9.23 -2.59 -4.15
C ASP A 23 -9.50 -1.08 -4.10
N ALA A 24 -9.73 -0.43 -5.25
CA ALA A 24 -9.83 1.04 -5.31
C ALA A 24 -10.87 1.60 -4.36
N GLU A 25 -12.05 1.02 -4.32
CA GLU A 25 -13.14 1.50 -3.47
C GLU A 25 -12.79 1.39 -1.99
N ASN A 26 -12.31 0.22 -1.57
CA ASN A 26 -11.89 0.01 -0.17
C ASN A 26 -10.72 0.91 0.21
N MET A 27 -9.74 1.07 -0.69
CA MET A 27 -8.62 1.96 -0.43
C MET A 27 -9.11 3.39 -0.24
N PHE A 28 -10.00 3.86 -1.10
CA PHE A 28 -10.52 5.22 -1.02
C PHE A 28 -11.24 5.46 0.31
N TYR A 29 -12.18 4.60 0.66
CA TYR A 29 -12.97 4.78 1.87
C TYR A 29 -12.25 4.45 3.15
N ASN A 30 -11.28 3.54 3.12
CA ASN A 30 -10.57 3.16 4.34
C ASN A 30 -9.45 4.12 4.72
N TRP A 31 -8.75 4.72 3.75
CA TRP A 31 -7.68 5.66 4.12
C TRP A 31 -7.37 6.76 3.11
N ALA A 32 -7.51 6.50 1.81
CA ALA A 32 -7.00 7.43 0.81
C ALA A 32 -7.74 8.77 0.76
N ASN A 33 -9.00 8.80 1.21
CA ASN A 33 -9.80 10.02 1.24
C ASN A 33 -9.65 10.81 2.56
N ASP A 34 -8.87 10.31 3.51
CA ASP A 34 -8.79 10.90 4.85
C ASP A 34 -7.57 11.80 4.99
N PRO A 35 -7.75 13.13 5.14
CA PRO A 35 -6.62 14.04 5.30
C PRO A 35 -5.79 13.78 6.54
N GLU A 36 -6.37 13.22 7.60
CA GLU A 36 -5.62 12.91 8.81
C GLU A 36 -4.64 11.76 8.59
N VAL A 37 -4.99 10.82 7.71
CA VAL A 37 -4.12 9.70 7.37
C VAL A 37 -3.07 10.15 6.37
N THR A 38 -3.50 10.84 5.31
CA THR A 38 -2.62 11.21 4.20
C THR A 38 -1.65 12.32 4.52
N LYS A 39 -1.84 13.05 5.62
CA LYS A 39 -0.89 14.10 6.01
C LYS A 39 0.51 13.57 6.28
N TYR A 40 0.65 12.27 6.53
CA TYR A 40 1.95 11.63 6.74
C TYR A 40 2.51 11.02 5.45
N LEU A 41 1.80 11.17 4.34
CA LEU A 41 2.19 10.63 3.05
C LEU A 41 2.69 11.76 2.14
N THR A 42 3.25 11.37 1.00
CA THR A 42 3.78 12.33 0.03
C THR A 42 2.71 12.86 -0.93
N TRP A 43 1.46 12.45 -0.76
CA TRP A 43 0.37 12.85 -1.65
C TRP A 43 -0.87 13.26 -0.84
N PRO A 44 -1.71 14.17 -1.39
CA PRO A 44 -2.89 14.63 -0.68
C PRO A 44 -4.01 13.59 -0.68
N ALA A 45 -5.01 13.81 0.18
CA ALA A 45 -6.19 12.94 0.20
C ALA A 45 -6.86 12.90 -1.18
N HIS A 46 -7.31 11.73 -1.58
CA HIS A 46 -8.02 11.55 -2.85
C HIS A 46 -9.41 12.15 -2.74
N GLU A 47 -9.87 12.80 -3.81
CA GLU A 47 -11.18 13.42 -3.83
C GLU A 47 -12.25 12.49 -4.39
N SER A 48 -11.85 11.44 -5.10
CA SER A 48 -12.80 10.50 -5.69
C SER A 48 -12.15 9.12 -5.85
N VAL A 49 -13.01 8.11 -6.01
CA VAL A 49 -12.55 6.74 -6.29
C VAL A 49 -11.76 6.69 -7.61
N ASP A 50 -12.13 7.55 -8.57
CA ASP A 50 -11.42 7.60 -9.86
C ASP A 50 -9.94 7.95 -9.68
N THR A 51 -9.63 8.85 -8.75
CA THR A 51 -8.25 9.20 -8.44
C THR A 51 -7.53 7.98 -7.87
N THR A 52 -8.18 7.26 -6.96
CA THR A 52 -7.61 6.05 -6.36
C THR A 52 -7.36 4.98 -7.42
N GLU A 53 -8.31 4.79 -8.35
CA GLU A 53 -8.13 3.84 -9.45
C GLU A 53 -6.91 4.17 -10.30
N THR A 54 -6.73 5.45 -10.60
CA THR A 54 -5.58 5.90 -11.40
C THR A 54 -4.26 5.56 -10.72
N ILE A 55 -4.18 5.79 -9.40
CA ILE A 55 -2.98 5.46 -8.63
C ILE A 55 -2.74 3.95 -8.62
N LEU A 56 -3.81 3.16 -8.42
CA LEU A 56 -3.68 1.71 -8.40
C LEU A 56 -3.23 1.16 -9.75
N LYS A 57 -3.73 1.70 -10.84
CA LYS A 57 -3.29 1.29 -12.18
C LYS A 57 -1.79 1.51 -12.36
N GLU A 58 -1.29 2.63 -11.85
CA GLU A 58 0.14 2.92 -11.89
C GLU A 58 0.93 1.91 -11.07
N TRP A 59 0.52 1.63 -9.85
CA TRP A 59 1.20 0.65 -9.00
C TRP A 59 1.17 -0.74 -9.62
N ILE A 60 0.02 -1.16 -10.12
CA ILE A 60 -0.15 -2.49 -10.73
C ILE A 60 0.79 -2.64 -11.94
N SER A 61 0.94 -1.58 -12.73
CA SER A 61 1.84 -1.62 -13.90
C SER A 61 3.30 -1.79 -13.51
N LYS A 62 3.66 -1.48 -12.27
CA LYS A 62 5.04 -1.56 -11.78
C LYS A 62 5.37 -2.89 -11.10
N TYR A 63 4.40 -3.75 -10.87
CA TYR A 63 4.65 -5.00 -10.15
C TYR A 63 5.60 -5.96 -10.87
N ASP A 64 5.80 -5.78 -12.17
CA ASP A 64 6.78 -6.58 -12.92
C ASP A 64 8.21 -6.19 -12.59
N GLU A 65 8.41 -5.03 -11.97
CA GLU A 65 9.74 -4.57 -11.55
C GLU A 65 10.10 -5.21 -10.22
N LYS A 66 11.24 -5.88 -10.18
CA LYS A 66 11.66 -6.63 -8.97
C LYS A 66 12.07 -5.75 -7.81
N ASP A 67 12.33 -4.47 -8.06
CA ASP A 67 12.70 -3.51 -7.02
C ASP A 67 11.53 -2.58 -6.63
N PHE A 68 10.32 -2.90 -7.07
CA PHE A 68 9.13 -2.17 -6.67
C PHE A 68 8.42 -2.91 -5.55
N TYR A 69 8.22 -2.24 -4.43
CA TYR A 69 7.61 -2.82 -3.23
C TYR A 69 6.43 -1.97 -2.76
N GLN A 70 5.22 -2.49 -2.96
CA GLN A 70 3.99 -1.83 -2.54
C GLN A 70 2.98 -2.92 -2.17
N TRP A 71 2.71 -3.07 -0.88
CA TRP A 71 1.78 -4.07 -0.38
C TRP A 71 0.48 -3.44 0.10
N ALA A 72 -0.63 -4.13 -0.19
CA ALA A 72 -1.88 -3.89 0.51
C ALA A 72 -1.81 -4.66 1.82
N ILE A 73 -2.22 -4.01 2.91
CA ILE A 73 -2.36 -4.68 4.20
C ILE A 73 -3.81 -5.10 4.32
N GLU A 74 -4.07 -6.39 4.21
CA GLU A 74 -5.42 -6.93 4.31
C GLU A 74 -5.65 -7.52 5.69
N LEU A 75 -6.73 -7.09 6.35
CA LEU A 75 -7.14 -7.71 7.61
C LEU A 75 -7.94 -8.96 7.26
N ASN A 76 -7.42 -10.12 7.65
CA ASN A 76 -8.01 -11.40 7.21
C ASN A 76 -9.49 -11.55 7.54
N ASP A 77 -9.92 -11.07 8.71
CA ASP A 77 -11.32 -11.14 9.12
C ASP A 77 -12.27 -10.33 8.25
N LEU A 78 -11.78 -9.22 7.67
CA LEU A 78 -12.61 -8.35 6.83
C LEU A 78 -12.46 -8.65 5.34
N GLU A 79 -11.40 -9.34 4.96
CA GLU A 79 -11.07 -9.63 3.56
C GLU A 79 -11.00 -8.36 2.69
N GLN A 80 -10.53 -7.24 3.28
CA GLN A 80 -10.35 -5.99 2.53
C GLN A 80 -9.10 -5.27 3.01
N PRO A 81 -8.48 -4.46 2.12
CA PRO A 81 -7.29 -3.71 2.52
C PRO A 81 -7.64 -2.61 3.51
N ILE A 82 -6.82 -2.49 4.56
CA ILE A 82 -6.97 -1.46 5.58
C ILE A 82 -5.82 -0.46 5.56
N GLY A 83 -4.81 -0.68 4.74
CA GLY A 83 -3.66 0.20 4.65
C GLY A 83 -2.65 -0.29 3.64
N THR A 84 -1.47 0.28 3.67
CA THR A 84 -0.40 -0.05 2.73
C THR A 84 0.97 0.07 3.36
N ILE A 85 1.91 -0.75 2.87
CA ILE A 85 3.34 -0.67 3.20
C ILE A 85 4.10 -0.57 1.89
N SER A 86 5.09 0.32 1.84
CA SER A 86 5.95 0.44 0.67
C SER A 86 7.41 0.61 1.08
N ALA A 87 8.32 0.13 0.24
CA ALA A 87 9.74 0.46 0.36
C ALA A 87 9.94 1.72 -0.47
N ILE A 88 10.13 2.85 0.23
CA ILE A 88 10.16 4.16 -0.40
C ILE A 88 11.54 4.50 -0.94
N LYS A 89 12.57 4.03 -0.25
CA LYS A 89 13.93 4.40 -0.55
C LYS A 89 14.84 3.20 -0.30
N ILE A 90 15.57 2.81 -1.34
CA ILE A 90 16.47 1.66 -1.26
C ILE A 90 17.87 2.14 -1.64
N ASP A 91 18.83 1.94 -0.73
CA ASP A 91 20.23 2.25 -1.00
C ASP A 91 21.01 0.94 -0.98
N GLU A 92 21.31 0.43 -2.16
CA GLU A 92 21.99 -0.86 -2.32
C GLU A 92 23.43 -0.85 -1.84
N ARG A 93 24.08 0.32 -1.83
CA ARG A 93 25.46 0.42 -1.40
C ARG A 93 25.64 0.12 0.10
N VAL A 94 24.64 0.50 0.89
CA VAL A 94 24.67 0.26 2.34
C VAL A 94 23.58 -0.71 2.78
N GLU A 95 22.90 -1.32 1.82
CA GLU A 95 21.81 -2.27 2.04
C GLU A 95 20.72 -1.74 3.00
N SER A 96 20.39 -0.44 2.87
CA SER A 96 19.38 0.18 3.69
C SER A 96 18.07 0.34 2.93
N VAL A 97 16.96 0.23 3.65
CA VAL A 97 15.62 0.37 3.09
C VAL A 97 14.80 1.28 4.01
N GLU A 98 14.18 2.28 3.43
CA GLU A 98 13.25 3.12 4.16
C GLU A 98 11.82 2.64 3.87
N ILE A 99 11.08 2.26 4.92
CA ILE A 99 9.75 1.72 4.78
C ILE A 99 8.71 2.76 5.20
N GLY A 100 7.74 3.01 4.33
CA GLY A 100 6.59 3.84 4.65
C GLY A 100 5.36 2.98 4.79
N TYR A 101 4.49 3.32 5.73
CA TYR A 101 3.22 2.61 5.86
C TYR A 101 2.14 3.56 6.33
N CYS A 102 0.88 3.21 6.04
CA CYS A 102 -0.27 3.88 6.62
C CYS A 102 -1.40 2.89 6.83
N ILE A 103 -2.24 3.15 7.81
CA ILE A 103 -3.40 2.33 8.12
C ILE A 103 -4.59 3.26 8.30
N GLY A 104 -5.76 2.84 7.81
CA GLY A 104 -6.98 3.61 7.94
C GLY A 104 -7.26 3.95 9.39
N LYS A 105 -7.73 5.18 9.64
CA LYS A 105 -7.89 5.72 11.00
C LYS A 105 -8.74 4.84 11.91
N ARG A 106 -9.81 4.25 11.38
CA ARG A 106 -10.69 3.40 12.20
C ARG A 106 -10.03 2.12 12.67
N PHE A 107 -8.86 1.78 12.15
CA PHE A 107 -8.09 0.60 12.56
C PHE A 107 -6.93 0.95 13.49
N TRP A 108 -6.79 2.21 13.86
CA TRP A 108 -5.77 2.65 14.82
C TRP A 108 -6.15 2.19 16.22
N ASN A 109 -5.14 1.85 17.03
CA ASN A 109 -5.34 1.53 18.45
C ASN A 109 -4.44 2.37 19.30
#